data_88f19c0067def2da709a8f12d94464b2
#
_entry.id   88f19c0067def2da709a8f12d94464b2
#
_cell.length_a   1.000
_cell.length_b   1.000
_cell.length_c   1.000
_cell.angle_alpha   90.00
_cell.angle_beta   90.00
_cell.angle_gamma   90.00
#
_symmetry.space_group_name_H-M   'P 1'
#
loop_
_entity.id
_entity.type
_entity.pdbx_description
1 polymer ?
#
loop_
_entity_poly.entity_id
_entity_poly.type
_entity_poly.pdbx_seq_one_letter_code
_entity_poly.pdbx_strand_id
1 'polypeptide(L)'
;MTDGRDTTGWAVGFTLFAAIMMLMAGAWQALAGLVAIFQNEFYVQTRSYLYEFDATTWGWIHLVVGLIVAFAGWGLLSGQTWARVVGITVAALSATANFLFIPYYSFWSMVIIAVDIFVIWALAAHGREYKEMKDAEAEYRMHR
;
A
#
# COMPACT_ATOMS: atom_id res chain seq x y z
N MET A 1 13.04 33.37 6.27
CA MET A 1 13.69 32.09 6.61
C MET A 1 12.58 31.12 7.01
N THR A 2 12.04 30.41 6.04
CA THR A 2 11.11 29.32 6.31
C THR A 2 11.91 28.18 6.88
N ASP A 3 11.58 27.85 8.10
CA ASP A 3 12.31 26.91 8.94
C ASP A 3 12.27 25.52 8.29
N GLY A 4 13.41 24.97 7.90
CA GLY A 4 13.53 23.61 7.35
C GLY A 4 13.02 22.49 8.28
N ARG A 5 12.62 22.84 9.49
CA ARG A 5 11.99 21.93 10.46
C ARG A 5 10.53 21.65 10.13
N ASP A 6 9.81 22.63 9.57
CA ASP A 6 8.38 22.45 9.26
C ASP A 6 8.19 21.51 8.07
N THR A 7 9.04 21.60 7.06
CA THR A 7 8.99 20.71 5.88
C THR A 7 9.31 19.27 6.25
N THR A 8 10.27 19.04 7.15
CA THR A 8 10.65 17.69 7.62
C THR A 8 9.52 17.04 8.41
N GLY A 9 8.80 17.80 9.24
CA GLY A 9 7.65 17.28 10.01
C GLY A 9 6.51 16.78 9.12
N TRP A 10 6.17 17.52 8.07
CA TRP A 10 5.15 17.09 7.09
C TRP A 10 5.58 15.88 6.29
N ALA A 11 6.85 15.83 5.84
CA ALA A 11 7.39 14.69 5.12
C ALA A 11 7.33 13.39 5.94
N VAL A 12 7.69 13.48 7.22
CA VAL A 12 7.57 12.36 8.16
C VAL A 12 6.12 11.94 8.32
N GLY A 13 5.20 12.89 8.52
CA GLY A 13 3.77 12.61 8.70
C GLY A 13 3.17 11.90 7.49
N PHE A 14 3.43 12.37 6.28
CA PHE A 14 2.91 11.76 5.06
C PHE A 14 3.51 10.38 4.79
N THR A 15 4.79 10.19 5.04
CA THR A 15 5.43 8.87 4.88
C THR A 15 4.93 7.87 5.91
N LEU A 16 4.74 8.28 7.17
CA LEU A 16 4.14 7.44 8.21
C LEU A 16 2.70 7.07 7.87
N PHE A 17 1.91 8.04 7.39
CA PHE A 17 0.55 7.76 6.94
C PHE A 17 0.53 6.71 5.82
N ALA A 18 1.37 6.89 4.79
CA ALA A 18 1.48 5.93 3.70
C ALA A 18 1.89 4.53 4.19
N ALA A 19 2.86 4.44 5.11
CA ALA A 19 3.31 3.19 5.70
C ALA A 19 2.20 2.48 6.50
N ILE A 20 1.44 3.22 7.30
CA ILE A 20 0.32 2.69 8.08
C ILE A 20 -0.78 2.19 7.14
N MET A 21 -1.13 2.97 6.11
CA MET A 21 -2.13 2.56 5.11
C MET A 21 -1.70 1.28 4.39
N MET A 22 -0.43 1.17 4.01
CA MET A 22 0.11 -0.04 3.40
C MET A 22 0.08 -1.24 4.34
N LEU A 23 0.43 -1.07 5.61
CA LEU A 23 0.33 -2.14 6.61
C LEU A 23 -1.11 -2.62 6.78
N MET A 24 -2.05 -1.70 6.92
CA MET A 24 -3.47 -2.04 7.07
C MET A 24 -4.04 -2.70 5.82
N ALA A 25 -3.79 -2.13 4.65
CA ALA A 25 -4.27 -2.68 3.38
C ALA A 25 -3.64 -4.05 3.10
N GLY A 26 -2.34 -4.21 3.31
CA GLY A 26 -1.63 -5.48 3.15
C GLY A 26 -2.12 -6.56 4.10
N ALA A 27 -2.32 -6.23 5.38
CA ALA A 27 -2.88 -7.15 6.36
C ALA A 27 -4.31 -7.58 6.00
N TRP A 28 -5.16 -6.63 5.64
CA TRP A 28 -6.52 -6.91 5.21
C TRP A 28 -6.57 -7.78 3.96
N GLN A 29 -5.74 -7.48 2.97
CA GLN A 29 -5.65 -8.25 1.73
C GLN A 29 -5.12 -9.67 1.97
N ALA A 30 -4.13 -9.83 2.83
CA ALA A 30 -3.61 -11.14 3.23
C ALA A 30 -4.68 -11.97 3.95
N LEU A 31 -5.44 -11.36 4.86
CA LEU A 31 -6.56 -12.01 5.54
C LEU A 31 -7.67 -12.41 4.56
N ALA A 32 -8.04 -11.52 3.64
CA ALA A 32 -9.04 -11.83 2.61
C ALA A 32 -8.59 -12.99 1.71
N GLY A 33 -7.30 -13.00 1.32
CA GLY A 33 -6.70 -14.11 0.58
C GLY A 33 -6.74 -15.43 1.36
N LEU A 34 -6.41 -15.38 2.64
CA LEU A 34 -6.46 -16.55 3.53
C LEU A 34 -7.88 -17.11 3.65
N VAL A 35 -8.86 -16.24 3.88
CA VAL A 35 -10.28 -16.65 3.92
C VAL A 35 -10.71 -17.28 2.60
N ALA A 36 -10.33 -16.70 1.46
CA ALA A 36 -10.67 -17.23 0.14
C ALA A 36 -10.06 -18.63 -0.11
N ILE A 37 -8.86 -18.91 0.42
CA ILE A 37 -8.23 -20.23 0.32
C ILE A 37 -9.02 -21.29 1.12
N PHE A 38 -9.53 -20.93 2.30
CA PHE A 38 -10.25 -21.87 3.16
C PHE A 38 -11.74 -22.01 2.82
N GLN A 39 -12.33 -21.04 2.13
CA GLN A 39 -13.72 -21.09 1.71
C GLN A 39 -13.80 -21.50 0.23
N ASN A 40 -13.83 -22.79 -0.05
CA ASN A 40 -13.92 -23.34 -1.42
C ASN A 40 -15.24 -23.01 -2.16
N GLU A 41 -16.16 -22.27 -1.54
CA GLU A 41 -17.50 -22.00 -2.08
C GLU A 41 -17.87 -20.51 -2.03
N PHE A 42 -17.11 -19.66 -2.72
CA PHE A 42 -17.63 -18.32 -3.08
C PHE A 42 -18.27 -18.37 -4.46
N TYR A 43 -19.57 -18.66 -4.51
CA TYR A 43 -20.37 -18.43 -5.70
C TYR A 43 -20.62 -16.92 -5.89
N VAL A 44 -19.77 -16.26 -6.63
CA VAL A 44 -20.10 -14.93 -7.17
C VAL A 44 -21.06 -15.17 -8.33
N GLN A 45 -22.37 -15.10 -8.07
CA GLN A 45 -23.38 -15.06 -9.12
C GLN A 45 -23.29 -13.73 -9.87
N THR A 46 -22.48 -13.69 -10.90
CA THR A 46 -22.53 -12.62 -11.89
C THR A 46 -23.43 -13.08 -13.03
N ARG A 47 -24.44 -12.26 -13.34
CA ARG A 47 -25.59 -12.56 -14.20
C ARG A 47 -25.28 -12.90 -15.67
N SER A 48 -24.05 -12.98 -16.15
CA SER A 48 -23.80 -13.10 -17.59
C SER A 48 -22.60 -13.94 -18.06
N TYR A 49 -21.65 -14.33 -17.23
CA TYR A 49 -20.56 -15.22 -17.64
C TYR A 49 -20.12 -16.10 -16.48
N LEU A 50 -20.20 -17.42 -16.68
CA LEU A 50 -19.57 -18.43 -15.84
C LEU A 50 -18.04 -18.36 -16.10
N TYR A 51 -17.34 -17.42 -15.49
CA TYR A 51 -15.93 -17.61 -15.25
C TYR A 51 -15.83 -18.41 -13.95
N GLU A 52 -15.44 -19.65 -14.05
CA GLU A 52 -14.91 -20.42 -12.92
C GLU A 52 -13.60 -19.75 -12.48
N PHE A 53 -13.72 -18.64 -11.73
CA PHE A 53 -12.58 -18.11 -11.00
C PHE A 53 -12.32 -19.10 -9.88
N ASP A 54 -11.22 -19.84 -10.00
CA ASP A 54 -10.73 -20.65 -8.91
C ASP A 54 -10.45 -19.76 -7.70
N ALA A 55 -11.37 -19.77 -6.74
CA ALA A 55 -11.29 -18.94 -5.53
C ALA A 55 -9.98 -19.19 -4.76
N THR A 56 -9.44 -20.39 -4.86
CA THR A 56 -8.18 -20.78 -4.25
C THR A 56 -7.00 -20.07 -4.89
N THR A 57 -6.91 -20.05 -6.21
CA THR A 57 -5.86 -19.31 -6.95
C THR A 57 -5.95 -17.82 -6.68
N TRP A 58 -7.16 -17.24 -6.68
CA TRP A 58 -7.39 -15.86 -6.30
C TRP A 58 -6.93 -15.56 -4.87
N GLY A 59 -7.26 -16.44 -3.94
CA GLY A 59 -6.85 -16.34 -2.53
C GLY A 59 -5.33 -16.34 -2.36
N TRP A 60 -4.61 -17.21 -3.07
CA TRP A 60 -3.14 -17.24 -3.04
C TRP A 60 -2.52 -15.96 -3.56
N ILE A 61 -3.03 -15.42 -4.66
CA ILE A 61 -2.54 -14.14 -5.22
C ILE A 61 -2.73 -13.02 -4.19
N HIS A 62 -3.91 -12.91 -3.58
CA HIS A 62 -4.21 -11.88 -2.59
C HIS A 62 -3.37 -12.03 -1.32
N LEU A 63 -3.15 -13.26 -0.87
CA LEU A 63 -2.31 -13.53 0.29
C LEU A 63 -0.86 -13.08 0.04
N VAL A 64 -0.28 -13.49 -1.09
CA VAL A 64 1.12 -13.14 -1.42
C VAL A 64 1.27 -11.64 -1.61
N VAL A 65 0.39 -11.00 -2.39
CA VAL A 65 0.40 -9.55 -2.60
C VAL A 65 0.20 -8.81 -1.28
N GLY A 66 -0.76 -9.24 -0.47
CA GLY A 66 -1.01 -8.63 0.85
C GLY A 66 0.21 -8.68 1.77
N LEU A 67 0.91 -9.82 1.81
CA LEU A 67 2.15 -9.96 2.58
C LEU A 67 3.25 -9.03 2.04
N ILE A 68 3.45 -8.96 0.72
CA ILE A 68 4.44 -8.05 0.11
C ILE A 68 4.14 -6.60 0.49
N VAL A 69 2.88 -6.17 0.41
CA VAL A 69 2.45 -4.81 0.75
C VAL A 69 2.65 -4.53 2.24
N ALA A 70 2.30 -5.47 3.13
CA ALA A 70 2.51 -5.32 4.56
C ALA A 70 4.02 -5.22 4.90
N PHE A 71 4.86 -6.07 4.31
CA PHE A 71 6.32 -5.99 4.49
C PHE A 71 6.89 -4.68 3.95
N ALA A 72 6.40 -4.19 2.81
CA ALA A 72 6.81 -2.90 2.29
C ALA A 72 6.38 -1.76 3.22
N GLY A 73 5.18 -1.80 3.80
CA GLY A 73 4.75 -0.86 4.83
C GLY A 73 5.69 -0.84 6.04
N TRP A 74 6.08 -2.01 6.52
CA TRP A 74 7.10 -2.13 7.58
C TRP A 74 8.46 -1.57 7.16
N GLY A 75 8.92 -1.89 5.95
CA GLY A 75 10.16 -1.35 5.38
C GLY A 75 10.14 0.18 5.27
N LEU A 76 8.98 0.79 4.95
CA LEU A 76 8.82 2.24 4.96
C LEU A 76 9.01 2.84 6.34
N LEU A 77 8.46 2.23 7.39
CA LEU A 77 8.67 2.68 8.78
C LEU A 77 10.15 2.67 9.17
N SER A 78 10.92 1.76 8.58
CA SER A 78 12.37 1.64 8.76
C SER A 78 13.19 2.53 7.82
N GLY A 79 12.55 3.35 6.97
CA GLY A 79 13.21 4.25 6.03
C GLY A 79 13.86 3.58 4.81
N GLN A 80 13.44 2.36 4.46
CA GLN A 80 14.05 1.60 3.37
C GLN A 80 13.58 2.05 1.99
N THR A 81 14.52 2.25 1.07
CA THR A 81 14.22 2.76 -0.29
C THR A 81 13.44 1.76 -1.15
N TRP A 82 13.75 0.46 -1.02
CA TRP A 82 13.03 -0.57 -1.78
C TRP A 82 11.53 -0.59 -1.46
N ALA A 83 11.18 -0.38 -0.20
CA ALA A 83 9.80 -0.34 0.27
C ALA A 83 9.01 0.81 -0.38
N ARG A 84 9.67 1.94 -0.60
CA ARG A 84 9.09 3.09 -1.31
C ARG A 84 8.77 2.75 -2.78
N VAL A 85 9.69 2.08 -3.46
CA VAL A 85 9.47 1.65 -4.86
C VAL A 85 8.31 0.67 -4.94
N VAL A 86 8.28 -0.32 -4.05
CA VAL A 86 7.17 -1.29 -3.96
C VAL A 86 5.86 -0.58 -3.69
N GLY A 87 5.82 0.35 -2.72
CA GLY A 87 4.62 1.10 -2.37
C GLY A 87 4.05 1.90 -3.54
N ILE A 88 4.90 2.64 -4.26
CA ILE A 88 4.50 3.40 -5.46
C ILE A 88 3.97 2.46 -6.54
N THR A 89 4.66 1.35 -6.80
CA THR A 89 4.26 0.39 -7.83
C THR A 89 2.89 -0.24 -7.51
N VAL A 90 2.71 -0.68 -6.27
CA VAL A 90 1.44 -1.29 -5.84
C VAL A 90 0.30 -0.28 -5.88
N ALA A 91 0.51 0.95 -5.41
CA ALA A 91 -0.50 2.00 -5.46
C ALA A 91 -0.86 2.37 -6.92
N ALA A 92 0.12 2.42 -7.83
CA ALA A 92 -0.16 2.67 -9.25
C ALA A 92 -0.97 1.54 -9.89
N LEU A 93 -0.65 0.28 -9.56
CA LEU A 93 -1.43 -0.88 -10.04
C LEU A 93 -2.85 -0.88 -9.45
N SER A 94 -2.99 -0.58 -8.15
CA SER A 94 -4.28 -0.46 -7.47
C SER A 94 -5.15 0.63 -8.12
N ALA A 95 -4.60 1.83 -8.32
CA ALA A 95 -5.30 2.94 -8.97
C ALA A 95 -5.76 2.58 -10.38
N THR A 96 -4.89 1.90 -11.16
CA THR A 96 -5.22 1.45 -12.52
C THR A 96 -6.35 0.42 -12.51
N ALA A 97 -6.27 -0.58 -11.61
CA ALA A 97 -7.32 -1.58 -11.47
C ALA A 97 -8.65 -0.93 -11.07
N ASN A 98 -8.64 -0.04 -10.07
CA ASN A 98 -9.86 0.65 -9.63
C ASN A 98 -10.44 1.59 -10.71
N PHE A 99 -9.59 2.17 -11.55
CA PHE A 99 -10.07 2.96 -12.70
C PHE A 99 -10.93 2.11 -13.65
N LEU A 100 -10.55 0.86 -13.90
CA LEU A 100 -11.34 -0.06 -14.72
C LEU A 100 -12.67 -0.47 -14.06
N PHE A 101 -12.75 -0.42 -12.74
CA PHE A 101 -13.95 -0.77 -11.97
C PHE A 101 -14.89 0.43 -11.69
N ILE A 102 -14.52 1.65 -12.06
CA ILE A 102 -15.38 2.85 -11.89
C ILE A 102 -16.83 2.63 -12.39
N PRO A 103 -17.07 2.00 -13.55
CA PRO A 103 -18.44 1.81 -14.05
C PRO A 103 -19.31 0.94 -13.13
N TYR A 104 -18.71 0.11 -12.30
CA TYR A 104 -19.39 -0.85 -11.42
C TYR A 104 -19.51 -0.37 -9.98
N TYR A 105 -18.47 0.31 -9.45
CA TYR A 105 -18.35 0.74 -8.06
C TYR A 105 -17.80 2.18 -7.97
N SER A 106 -18.44 3.11 -8.63
CA SER A 106 -17.94 4.48 -8.86
C SER A 106 -17.44 5.17 -7.59
N PHE A 107 -18.21 5.15 -6.51
CA PHE A 107 -17.83 5.86 -5.27
C PHE A 107 -16.57 5.26 -4.62
N TRP A 108 -16.57 3.94 -4.42
CA TRP A 108 -15.44 3.26 -3.77
C TRP A 108 -14.18 3.29 -4.62
N SER A 109 -14.30 3.09 -5.93
CA SER A 109 -13.15 3.19 -6.84
C SER A 109 -12.52 4.58 -6.80
N MET A 110 -13.33 5.64 -6.76
CA MET A 110 -12.81 7.02 -6.66
C MET A 110 -12.10 7.28 -5.33
N VAL A 111 -12.62 6.77 -4.22
CA VAL A 111 -11.96 6.88 -2.91
C VAL A 111 -10.62 6.15 -2.90
N ILE A 112 -10.58 4.92 -3.42
CA ILE A 112 -9.33 4.14 -3.46
C ILE A 112 -8.31 4.83 -4.37
N ILE A 113 -8.70 5.29 -5.56
CA ILE A 113 -7.82 6.02 -6.49
C ILE A 113 -7.27 7.29 -5.82
N ALA A 114 -8.08 8.04 -5.10
CA ALA A 114 -7.64 9.23 -4.38
C ALA A 114 -6.59 8.91 -3.32
N VAL A 115 -6.79 7.83 -2.55
CA VAL A 115 -5.82 7.34 -1.57
C VAL A 115 -4.54 6.88 -2.25
N ASP A 116 -4.63 6.13 -3.34
CA ASP A 116 -3.46 5.64 -4.10
C ASP A 116 -2.63 6.80 -4.65
N ILE A 117 -3.28 7.82 -5.24
CA ILE A 117 -2.61 9.03 -5.73
C ILE A 117 -1.90 9.75 -4.57
N PHE A 118 -2.55 9.86 -3.42
CA PHE A 118 -1.96 10.47 -2.25
C PHE A 118 -0.75 9.69 -1.74
N VAL A 119 -0.83 8.36 -1.70
CA VAL A 119 0.30 7.48 -1.32
C VAL A 119 1.46 7.63 -2.29
N ILE A 120 1.19 7.62 -3.60
CA ILE A 120 2.23 7.82 -4.64
C ILE A 120 2.92 9.17 -4.45
N TRP A 121 2.14 10.23 -4.29
CA TRP A 121 2.67 11.57 -4.07
C TRP A 121 3.51 11.66 -2.78
N ALA A 122 3.00 11.13 -1.68
CA ALA A 122 3.70 11.16 -0.39
C ALA A 122 5.05 10.42 -0.46
N LEU A 123 5.08 9.25 -1.07
CA LEU A 123 6.30 8.44 -1.19
C LEU A 123 7.28 9.01 -2.23
N ALA A 124 6.79 9.56 -3.33
CA ALA A 124 7.63 10.15 -4.36
C ALA A 124 8.26 11.46 -3.92
N ALA A 125 7.47 12.34 -3.29
CA ALA A 125 7.91 13.69 -2.90
C ALA A 125 8.69 13.70 -1.58
N HIS A 126 8.27 12.91 -0.59
CA HIS A 126 8.76 13.03 0.80
C HIS A 126 9.53 11.80 1.32
N GLY A 127 9.53 10.70 0.58
CA GLY A 127 10.17 9.47 1.05
C GLY A 127 11.70 9.57 1.20
N ARG A 128 12.37 10.50 0.52
CA ARG A 128 13.81 10.74 0.67
C ARG A 128 14.13 11.44 1.98
N GLU A 129 13.39 12.47 2.31
CA GLU A 129 13.59 13.24 3.55
C GLU A 129 13.41 12.37 4.78
N TYR A 130 12.41 11.48 4.75
CA TYR A 130 12.19 10.51 5.82
C TYR A 130 13.38 9.55 5.98
N LYS A 131 13.95 9.08 4.88
CA LYS A 131 15.13 8.23 4.91
C LYS A 131 16.34 8.94 5.50
N GLU A 132 16.63 10.15 5.04
CA GLU A 132 17.75 10.97 5.52
C GLU A 132 17.66 11.22 7.03
N MET A 133 16.46 11.48 7.54
CA MET A 133 16.21 11.61 8.97
C MET A 133 16.53 10.32 9.72
N LYS A 134 16.11 9.16 9.20
CA LYS A 134 16.39 7.85 9.83
C LYS A 134 17.86 7.51 9.83
N ASP A 135 18.55 7.79 8.75
CA ASP A 135 20.00 7.55 8.64
C ASP A 135 20.78 8.45 9.64
N ALA A 136 20.38 9.71 9.81
CA ALA A 136 20.95 10.62 10.80
C ALA A 136 20.69 10.17 12.25
N GLU A 137 19.49 9.67 12.55
CA GLU A 137 19.21 9.09 13.88
C GLU A 137 20.07 7.86 14.17
N ALA A 138 20.27 7.00 13.18
CA ALA A 138 21.08 5.80 13.31
C ALA A 138 22.57 6.15 13.56
N GLU A 139 23.10 7.14 12.83
CA GLU A 139 24.46 7.63 13.01
C GLU A 139 24.67 8.23 14.40
N TYR A 140 23.73 9.05 14.86
CA TYR A 140 23.78 9.62 16.21
C TYR A 140 23.83 8.56 17.30
N ARG A 141 23.08 7.46 17.15
CA ARG A 141 23.09 6.34 18.10
C ARG A 141 24.39 5.59 18.13
N MET A 142 25.10 5.47 17.00
CA MET A 142 26.38 4.76 16.92
C MET A 142 27.53 5.54 17.58
N HIS A 143 27.43 6.85 17.67
CA HIS A 143 28.45 7.71 18.27
C HIS A 143 28.23 8.02 19.77
N ARG A 144 27.23 7.41 20.38
CA ARG A 144 26.90 7.52 21.80
C ARG A 144 27.41 6.31 22.60
#